data_cdbfa70935f45994d16c0824be6c29bc
#
_entry.id   cdbfa70935f45994d16c0824be6c29bc
#
_cell.length_a   1.000
_cell.length_b   1.000
_cell.length_c   1.000
_cell.angle_alpha   90.00
_cell.angle_beta   90.00
_cell.angle_gamma   90.00
#
_symmetry.space_group_name_H-M   'P 1'
#
loop_
_entity.id
_entity.type
_entity.pdbx_description
1 polymer ?
#
loop_
_entity_poly.entity_id
_entity_poly.type
_entity_poly.pdbx_seq_one_letter_code
_entity_poly.pdbx_strand_id
1 'polypeptide(L)'
;MNIIQDKSDLIKRSSKEYIEKKLSQNHNWKILDIGCGYNASKNANVICDVQDLSAHYENKKFIQLTEKKLPFLDKEFDFVISSHVMEHVEDLKFFISELERISRNGYIELPTKLED
;
A
#
# COMPACT_ATOMS: atom_id res chain seq x y z
N MET A 1 -3.58 5.63 -13.52
CA MET A 1 -3.98 5.02 -12.23
C MET A 1 -4.64 6.05 -11.35
N ASN A 2 -5.74 5.69 -10.70
CA ASN A 2 -6.41 6.56 -9.74
C ASN A 2 -5.90 6.25 -8.34
N ILE A 3 -5.19 7.21 -7.74
CA ILE A 3 -4.67 7.07 -6.39
C ILE A 3 -5.37 8.07 -5.49
N ILE A 4 -5.91 7.58 -4.38
CA ILE A 4 -6.50 8.43 -3.35
C ILE A 4 -5.39 8.77 -2.36
N GLN A 5 -5.14 10.06 -2.18
CA GLN A 5 -4.11 10.55 -1.28
C GLN A 5 -4.76 11.30 -0.12
N ASP A 6 -4.24 11.07 1.07
CA ASP A 6 -4.73 11.73 2.26
C ASP A 6 -3.55 12.26 3.06
N LYS A 7 -3.57 13.56 3.34
CA LYS A 7 -2.51 14.26 4.06
C LYS A 7 -2.94 14.76 5.43
N SER A 8 -4.20 14.54 5.80
CA SER A 8 -4.76 15.03 7.07
C SER A 8 -5.05 13.87 7.99
N ASP A 9 -4.60 13.96 9.24
CA ASP A 9 -4.85 12.90 10.23
C ASP A 9 -6.33 12.68 10.50
N LEU A 10 -7.14 13.74 10.44
CA LEU A 10 -8.58 13.63 10.65
C LEU A 10 -9.28 12.97 9.47
N ILE A 11 -8.93 13.38 8.27
CA ILE A 11 -9.50 12.84 7.05
C ILE A 11 -8.97 11.43 6.81
N LYS A 12 -7.71 11.18 7.17
CA LYS A 12 -7.01 9.91 6.99
C LYS A 12 -7.76 8.73 7.58
N ARG A 13 -8.26 8.86 8.81
CA ARG A 13 -9.01 7.78 9.47
C ARG A 13 -10.28 7.44 8.71
N SER A 14 -11.06 8.46 8.33
CA SER A 14 -12.30 8.28 7.58
C SER A 14 -12.04 7.69 6.19
N SER A 15 -11.00 8.18 5.51
CA SER A 15 -10.63 7.68 4.19
C SER A 15 -10.24 6.21 4.24
N LYS A 16 -9.48 5.81 5.27
CA LYS A 16 -9.08 4.42 5.42
C LYS A 16 -10.27 3.51 5.67
N GLU A 17 -11.21 3.93 6.51
CA GLU A 17 -12.43 3.15 6.75
C GLU A 17 -13.26 3.00 5.46
N TYR A 18 -13.37 4.06 4.70
CA TYR A 18 -14.07 4.03 3.41
C TYR A 18 -13.40 3.06 2.45
N ILE A 19 -12.07 3.11 2.35
CA ILE A 19 -11.31 2.22 1.48
C ILE A 19 -11.48 0.77 1.90
N GLU A 20 -11.36 0.47 3.19
CA GLU A 20 -11.52 -0.90 3.68
C GLU A 20 -12.92 -1.44 3.35
N LYS A 21 -13.95 -0.61 3.49
CA LYS A 21 -15.30 -0.99 3.13
C LYS A 21 -15.42 -1.28 1.64
N LYS A 22 -14.83 -0.42 0.81
CA LYS A 22 -14.82 -0.60 -0.65
C LYS A 22 -14.14 -1.90 -1.04
N LEU A 23 -13.01 -2.22 -0.41
CA LEU A 23 -12.27 -3.44 -0.70
C LEU A 23 -13.04 -4.69 -0.30
N SER A 24 -13.75 -4.63 0.83
CA SER A 24 -14.57 -5.75 1.28
C SER A 24 -15.73 -6.06 0.31
N GLN A 25 -16.16 -5.07 -0.46
CA GLN A 25 -17.21 -5.23 -1.45
C GLN A 25 -16.67 -5.74 -2.79
N ASN A 26 -15.36 -5.74 -2.99
CA ASN A 26 -14.71 -6.17 -4.23
C ASN A 26 -13.79 -7.36 -3.94
N HIS A 27 -14.35 -8.41 -3.39
CA HIS A 27 -13.60 -9.59 -2.93
C HIS A 27 -12.96 -10.40 -4.06
N ASN A 28 -13.26 -10.09 -5.32
CA ASN A 28 -12.60 -10.69 -6.47
C ASN A 28 -11.36 -9.90 -6.93
N TRP A 29 -11.08 -8.77 -6.30
CA TRP A 29 -9.89 -8.00 -6.60
C TRP A 29 -8.65 -8.64 -5.99
N LYS A 30 -7.52 -8.54 -6.71
CA LYS A 30 -6.21 -8.87 -6.16
C LYS A 30 -5.64 -7.62 -5.52
N ILE A 31 -5.43 -7.64 -4.21
CA ILE A 31 -5.11 -6.47 -3.41
C ILE A 31 -3.75 -6.65 -2.74
N LEU A 32 -2.89 -5.64 -2.84
CA LEU A 32 -1.59 -5.59 -2.19
C LEU A 32 -1.61 -4.53 -1.09
N ASP A 33 -1.09 -4.88 0.09
CA ASP A 33 -0.81 -3.91 1.14
C ASP A 33 0.71 -3.78 1.27
N ILE A 34 1.25 -2.63 0.89
CA ILE A 34 2.69 -2.38 0.89
C ILE A 34 3.07 -1.44 2.03
N GLY A 35 4.15 -1.78 2.73
CA GLY A 35 4.51 -1.12 3.97
C GLY A 35 3.52 -1.45 5.07
N CYS A 36 3.13 -2.71 5.13
CA CYS A 36 1.99 -3.14 5.94
C CYS A 36 2.20 -3.03 7.46
N GLY A 37 3.46 -3.04 7.93
CA GLY A 37 3.73 -3.07 9.36
C GLY A 37 3.04 -4.25 10.03
N TYR A 38 2.58 -4.05 11.25
CA TYR A 38 1.94 -5.14 12.02
C TYR A 38 0.42 -5.17 11.88
N ASN A 39 -0.16 -4.25 11.10
CA ASN A 39 -1.61 -4.15 10.94
C ASN A 39 -2.00 -4.12 9.46
N ALA A 40 -1.66 -5.18 8.74
CA ALA A 40 -2.02 -5.29 7.34
C ALA A 40 -3.53 -5.32 7.14
N SER A 41 -3.98 -4.84 5.99
CA SER A 41 -5.39 -4.89 5.64
C SER A 41 -5.89 -6.33 5.60
N LYS A 42 -7.05 -6.57 6.16
CA LYS A 42 -7.70 -7.88 6.13
C LYS A 42 -8.09 -8.29 4.71
N ASN A 43 -8.24 -7.32 3.83
CA ASN A 43 -8.66 -7.54 2.45
C ASN A 43 -7.50 -7.78 1.50
N ALA A 44 -6.26 -7.64 1.96
CA ALA A 44 -5.09 -7.84 1.11
C ALA A 44 -4.81 -9.31 0.86
N ASN A 45 -4.56 -9.65 -0.39
CA ASN A 45 -4.14 -10.99 -0.80
C ASN A 45 -2.65 -11.19 -0.63
N VAL A 46 -1.88 -10.12 -0.85
CA VAL A 46 -0.43 -10.09 -0.72
C VAL A 46 -0.06 -8.89 0.14
N ILE A 47 0.90 -9.08 1.03
CA ILE A 47 1.40 -8.00 1.89
C ILE A 47 2.91 -7.96 1.79
N CYS A 48 3.50 -6.77 1.95
CA CYS A 48 4.94 -6.64 1.91
C CYS A 48 5.42 -5.47 2.75
N ASP A 49 6.68 -5.55 3.14
CA ASP A 49 7.35 -4.54 3.94
C ASP A 49 8.86 -4.68 3.74
N VAL A 50 9.63 -3.65 4.05
CA VAL A 50 11.09 -3.71 4.03
C VAL A 50 11.61 -4.53 5.21
N GLN A 51 10.86 -4.58 6.31
CA GLN A 51 11.19 -5.41 7.46
C GLN A 51 10.75 -6.85 7.20
N ASP A 52 11.44 -7.80 7.81
CA ASP A 52 11.03 -9.21 7.75
C ASP A 52 9.96 -9.47 8.79
N LEU A 53 8.70 -9.44 8.38
CA LEU A 53 7.55 -9.68 9.23
C LEU A 53 6.91 -11.05 8.96
N SER A 54 7.64 -11.94 8.32
CA SER A 54 7.11 -13.24 7.92
C SER A 54 6.59 -14.07 9.11
N ALA A 55 7.26 -13.97 10.26
CA ALA A 55 6.82 -14.70 11.45
C ALA A 55 5.50 -14.16 12.02
N HIS A 56 5.21 -12.87 11.78
CA HIS A 56 3.95 -12.26 12.23
C HIS A 56 2.77 -12.61 11.32
N TYR A 57 3.06 -12.87 10.03
CA TYR A 57 2.02 -13.11 9.01
C TYR A 57 2.10 -14.54 8.45
N GLU A 58 1.91 -15.53 9.30
CA GLU A 58 1.99 -16.91 8.86
C GLU A 58 0.86 -17.33 7.92
N ASN A 59 -0.31 -16.66 8.02
CA ASN A 59 -1.49 -17.01 7.24
C ASN A 59 -1.69 -16.16 6.00
N LYS A 60 -0.75 -15.27 5.69
CA LYS A 60 -0.82 -14.40 4.51
C LYS A 60 0.45 -14.53 3.68
N LYS A 61 0.32 -14.28 2.38
CA LYS A 61 1.50 -14.25 1.51
C LYS A 61 2.26 -12.96 1.79
N PHE A 62 3.34 -13.07 2.54
CA PHE A 62 4.22 -11.97 2.88
C PHE A 62 5.48 -11.99 2.03
N ILE A 63 5.88 -10.82 1.52
CA ILE A 63 7.11 -10.66 0.73
C ILE A 63 7.93 -9.55 1.36
N GLN A 64 9.19 -9.84 1.70
CA GLN A 64 10.10 -8.81 2.17
C GLN A 64 10.68 -8.06 0.97
N LEU A 65 10.61 -6.73 1.02
CA LEU A 65 11.14 -5.89 -0.04
C LEU A 65 12.61 -5.60 0.22
N THR A 66 13.46 -5.93 -0.75
CA THR A 66 14.91 -5.74 -0.63
C THR A 66 15.46 -4.76 -1.65
N GLU A 67 14.65 -4.35 -2.62
CA GLU A 67 15.06 -3.44 -3.69
C GLU A 67 14.00 -2.36 -3.90
N LYS A 68 14.41 -1.25 -4.52
CA LYS A 68 13.47 -0.15 -4.83
C LYS A 68 12.46 -0.56 -5.88
N LYS A 69 12.87 -1.36 -6.86
CA LYS A 69 11.95 -1.89 -7.85
C LYS A 69 11.11 -2.98 -7.19
N LEU A 70 9.79 -2.86 -7.27
CA LEU A 70 8.90 -3.82 -6.65
C LEU A 70 8.86 -5.13 -7.44
N PRO A 71 8.89 -6.28 -6.75
CA PRO A 71 8.98 -7.60 -7.40
C PRO A 71 7.63 -8.09 -7.91
N PHE A 72 6.93 -7.23 -8.64
CA PHE A 72 5.60 -7.52 -9.16
C PHE A 72 5.51 -7.13 -10.63
N LEU A 73 4.61 -7.78 -11.35
CA LEU A 73 4.37 -7.52 -12.76
C LEU A 73 3.56 -6.23 -12.96
N ASP A 74 3.62 -5.68 -14.18
CA ASP A 74 2.81 -4.53 -14.54
C ASP A 74 1.32 -4.86 -14.38
N LYS A 75 0.60 -3.97 -13.68
CA LYS A 75 -0.84 -4.13 -13.46
C LYS A 75 -1.22 -5.48 -12.84
N GLU A 76 -0.33 -6.03 -12.03
CA GLU A 76 -0.60 -7.29 -11.35
C GLU A 76 -1.76 -7.19 -10.36
N PHE A 77 -1.93 -6.04 -9.73
CA PHE A 77 -2.94 -5.84 -8.70
C PHE A 77 -4.07 -4.93 -9.16
N ASP A 78 -5.28 -5.22 -8.72
CA ASP A 78 -6.42 -4.34 -8.95
C ASP A 78 -6.38 -3.13 -8.04
N PHE A 79 -5.83 -3.31 -6.84
CA PHE A 79 -5.74 -2.23 -5.86
C PHE A 79 -4.49 -2.39 -4.98
N VAL A 80 -3.85 -1.27 -4.66
CA VAL A 80 -2.72 -1.25 -3.72
C VAL A 80 -3.04 -0.29 -2.58
N ILE A 81 -2.70 -0.70 -1.35
CA ILE A 81 -2.79 0.13 -0.16
C ILE A 81 -1.37 0.41 0.30
N SER A 82 -1.05 1.68 0.56
CA SER A 82 0.22 2.08 1.14
C SER A 82 -0.03 3.02 2.30
N SER A 83 0.06 2.48 3.53
CA SER A 83 -0.23 3.24 4.74
C SER A 83 1.01 3.86 5.37
N HIS A 84 2.19 3.35 5.05
CA HIS A 84 3.45 3.83 5.61
C HIS A 84 4.41 4.18 4.48
N VAL A 85 4.30 5.40 3.98
CA VAL A 85 5.09 5.88 2.85
C VAL A 85 6.43 6.40 3.37
N MET A 86 7.50 6.14 2.59
CA MET A 86 8.84 6.62 2.91
C MET A 86 8.90 8.15 2.94
N GLU A 87 9.72 8.69 3.86
CA GLU A 87 9.85 10.13 4.04
C GLU A 87 10.75 10.82 3.01
N HIS A 88 11.55 10.07 2.28
CA HIS A 88 12.51 10.63 1.31
C HIS A 88 11.80 10.97 0.01
N VAL A 89 11.79 12.26 -0.35
CA VAL A 89 11.04 12.76 -1.51
C VAL A 89 11.49 12.10 -2.83
N GLU A 90 12.79 11.91 -3.02
CA GLU A 90 13.30 11.29 -4.23
C GLU A 90 12.85 9.83 -4.37
N ASP A 91 12.94 9.10 -3.28
CA ASP A 91 12.48 7.72 -3.24
C ASP A 91 10.96 7.65 -3.38
N LEU A 92 10.26 8.67 -2.89
CA LEU A 92 8.80 8.74 -2.98
C LEU A 92 8.33 8.81 -4.43
N LYS A 93 8.99 9.62 -5.28
CA LYS A 93 8.61 9.70 -6.69
C LYS A 93 8.76 8.37 -7.40
N PHE A 94 9.87 7.70 -7.18
CA PHE A 94 10.08 6.37 -7.75
C PHE A 94 9.09 5.37 -7.20
N PHE A 95 8.85 5.42 -5.89
CA PHE A 95 7.90 4.52 -5.23
C PHE A 95 6.50 4.67 -5.82
N ILE A 96 6.03 5.91 -5.98
CA ILE A 96 4.71 6.16 -6.57
C ILE A 96 4.65 5.63 -8.01
N SER A 97 5.72 5.85 -8.79
CA SER A 97 5.75 5.34 -10.17
C SER A 97 5.67 3.80 -10.21
N GLU A 98 6.29 3.14 -9.23
CA GLU A 98 6.21 1.69 -9.11
C GLU A 98 4.80 1.23 -8.73
N LEU A 99 4.13 1.96 -7.82
CA LEU A 99 2.74 1.66 -7.48
C LEU A 99 1.83 1.80 -8.69
N GLU A 100 2.07 2.82 -9.51
CA GLU A 100 1.31 2.99 -10.75
C GLU A 100 1.59 1.89 -11.76
N ARG A 101 2.81 1.40 -11.78
CA ARG A 101 3.18 0.30 -12.68
C ARG A 101 2.47 -1.01 -12.30
N ILE A 102 2.43 -1.34 -11.02
CA ILE A 102 1.98 -2.66 -10.57
C ILE A 102 0.48 -2.75 -10.29
N SER A 103 -0.23 -1.63 -10.25
CA SER A 103 -1.64 -1.65 -9.86
C SER A 103 -2.50 -0.74 -10.73
N ARG A 104 -3.80 -1.02 -10.72
CA ARG A 104 -4.78 -0.23 -11.48
C ARG A 104 -5.29 0.94 -10.67
N ASN A 105 -5.48 0.76 -9.36
CA ASN A 105 -5.97 1.77 -8.43
C ASN A 105 -5.20 1.67 -7.13
N GLY A 106 -5.27 2.70 -6.30
CA GLY A 106 -4.58 2.64 -5.04
C GLY A 106 -4.99 3.71 -4.05
N TYR A 107 -4.57 3.50 -2.80
CA TYR A 107 -4.73 4.44 -1.71
C TYR A 107 -3.38 4.61 -1.02
N ILE A 108 -2.91 5.86 -0.92
CA ILE A 108 -1.63 6.19 -0.31
C ILE A 108 -1.84 7.20 0.81
N GLU A 109 -1.28 6.90 1.97
CA GLU A 109 -1.23 7.84 3.09
C GLU A 109 0.15 8.50 3.09
N LEU A 110 0.18 9.80 2.82
CA LEU A 110 1.43 10.57 2.79
C LEU A 110 1.70 11.19 4.15
N PRO A 111 2.98 11.20 4.60
CA PRO A 111 3.34 11.92 5.82
C PRO A 111 3.10 13.42 5.63
N THR A 112 2.50 14.06 6.64
CA THR A 112 2.23 15.50 6.58
C THR A 112 3.53 16.31 6.50
N LYS A 113 4.62 15.79 7.01
CA LYS A 113 5.92 16.46 7.02
C LYS A 113 6.49 16.72 5.63
N LEU A 114 6.01 16.01 4.62
CA LEU A 114 6.50 16.20 3.26
C LEU A 114 6.05 17.53 2.63
N GLU A 115 5.17 18.25 3.28
CA GLU A 115 4.65 19.52 2.78
C GLU A 115 5.49 20.71 3.19
N ASP A 116 6.44 20.55 4.06
CA ASP A 116 7.29 21.64 4.55
C ASP A 116 8.41 21.98 3.57
#